data_9553984fdaedd385312af4bc6d385995
#
_entry.id   9553984fdaedd385312af4bc6d385995
#
_cell.length_a   1.000
_cell.length_b   1.000
_cell.length_c   1.000
_cell.angle_alpha   90.00
_cell.angle_beta   90.00
_cell.angle_gamma   90.00
#
_symmetry.space_group_name_H-M   'P 1'
#
loop_
_entity.id
_entity.type
_entity.pdbx_description
1 polymer ?
#
loop_
_entity_poly.entity_id
_entity_poly.type
_entity_poly.pdbx_seq_one_letter_code
_entity_poly.pdbx_strand_id
1 'polypeptide(L)'
;KVTFHGHRAHAALAPEKGRSAFDAMLAAFQGIEFLREHVPDDVRMHYCMTELPGPANVVPATAKGEFSLRSFSRKELEEVSERFQDIIKGAALIAGVTYDIEEGTFFYNKIPVLALNKLLMDNAELAGAPQLAPPREKTGSTDFGNVMYEIPGSCIRVAFVPEGTASHSQEFVDAGKSESAHNCVIYGAKAIAGACYDLLTTEGLLDQIKAEFAENKKKNQ
;
A
#
# COMPACT_ATOMS: atom_id res chain seq x y z
N LYS A 1 -2.21 5.39 12.22
CA LYS A 1 -2.83 5.05 13.52
C LYS A 1 -3.47 6.30 14.11
N VAL A 2 -4.59 6.13 14.79
CA VAL A 2 -5.30 7.23 15.45
C VAL A 2 -5.51 6.90 16.92
N THR A 3 -5.23 7.86 17.79
CA THR A 3 -5.53 7.76 19.21
C THR A 3 -6.45 8.92 19.61
N PHE A 4 -7.62 8.61 20.14
CA PHE A 4 -8.49 9.60 20.76
C PHE A 4 -8.27 9.64 22.27
N HIS A 5 -8.31 10.85 22.85
CA HIS A 5 -8.09 11.13 24.26
C HIS A 5 -9.31 11.85 24.85
N GLY A 6 -10.00 11.18 25.75
CA GLY A 6 -11.18 11.65 26.45
C GLY A 6 -10.97 11.73 27.96
N HIS A 7 -12.09 11.69 28.71
CA HIS A 7 -12.11 11.74 30.17
C HIS A 7 -12.91 10.58 30.76
N ARG A 8 -12.33 9.88 31.71
CA ARG A 8 -13.00 8.80 32.43
C ARG A 8 -14.09 9.33 33.33
N ALA A 9 -15.17 8.59 33.40
CA ALA A 9 -16.23 8.80 34.39
C ALA A 9 -16.93 7.46 34.70
N HIS A 10 -17.61 7.39 35.83
CA HIS A 10 -18.48 6.27 36.13
C HIS A 10 -19.75 6.40 35.28
N ALA A 11 -20.01 5.45 34.37
CA ALA A 11 -21.06 5.60 33.38
C ALA A 11 -22.49 5.74 33.95
N ALA A 12 -22.74 5.23 35.16
CA ALA A 12 -24.05 5.33 35.83
C ALA A 12 -24.15 6.47 36.87
N LEU A 13 -23.02 6.89 37.47
CA LEU A 13 -23.05 7.83 38.59
C LEU A 13 -22.77 9.29 38.17
N ALA A 14 -21.93 9.50 37.19
CA ALA A 14 -21.53 10.84 36.75
C ALA A 14 -21.12 10.84 35.26
N PRO A 15 -21.98 10.34 34.34
CA PRO A 15 -21.64 10.25 32.92
C PRO A 15 -21.35 11.64 32.29
N GLU A 16 -21.98 12.69 32.80
CA GLU A 16 -21.79 14.07 32.34
C GLU A 16 -20.36 14.60 32.50
N LYS A 17 -19.57 14.01 33.40
CA LYS A 17 -18.14 14.33 33.61
C LYS A 17 -17.21 13.59 32.62
N GLY A 18 -17.72 12.59 31.92
CA GLY A 18 -16.97 11.82 30.95
C GLY A 18 -16.95 12.44 29.55
N ARG A 19 -15.95 12.09 28.78
CA ARG A 19 -15.88 12.28 27.33
C ARG A 19 -15.31 11.01 26.74
N SER A 20 -16.14 10.31 25.97
CA SER A 20 -15.80 8.97 25.50
C SER A 20 -14.90 9.05 24.26
N ALA A 21 -13.67 8.62 24.39
CA ALA A 21 -12.76 8.43 23.25
C ALA A 21 -13.27 7.33 22.30
N PHE A 22 -14.02 6.36 22.83
CA PHE A 22 -14.58 5.28 22.00
C PHE A 22 -15.72 5.78 21.10
N ASP A 23 -16.54 6.73 21.58
CA ASP A 23 -17.60 7.34 20.77
C ASP A 23 -16.98 8.11 19.58
N ALA A 24 -15.85 8.79 19.79
CA ALA A 24 -15.09 9.38 18.69
C ALA A 24 -14.61 8.34 17.69
N MET A 25 -14.13 7.20 18.15
CA MET A 25 -13.68 6.11 17.26
C MET A 25 -14.84 5.53 16.45
N LEU A 26 -16.01 5.33 17.05
CA LEU A 26 -17.22 4.90 16.35
C LEU A 26 -17.67 5.92 15.31
N ALA A 27 -17.64 7.22 15.65
CA ALA A 27 -17.95 8.29 14.71
C ALA A 27 -16.94 8.33 13.55
N ALA A 28 -15.65 8.10 13.82
CA ALA A 28 -14.62 8.00 12.79
C ALA A 28 -14.87 6.82 11.86
N PHE A 29 -15.17 5.64 12.37
CA PHE A 29 -15.51 4.47 11.54
C PHE A 29 -16.74 4.76 10.67
N GLN A 30 -17.79 5.34 11.24
CA GLN A 30 -18.98 5.71 10.47
C GLN A 30 -18.67 6.75 9.38
N GLY A 31 -17.82 7.74 9.68
CA GLY A 31 -17.39 8.74 8.71
C GLY A 31 -16.62 8.12 7.53
N ILE A 32 -15.82 7.09 7.76
CA ILE A 32 -15.16 6.32 6.71
C ILE A 32 -16.18 5.60 5.82
N GLU A 33 -17.24 5.02 6.40
CA GLU A 33 -18.29 4.38 5.60
C GLU A 33 -19.04 5.40 4.73
N PHE A 34 -19.28 6.61 5.21
CA PHE A 34 -19.86 7.68 4.39
C PHE A 34 -18.92 8.11 3.25
N LEU A 35 -17.62 8.23 3.53
CA LEU A 35 -16.63 8.58 2.52
C LEU A 35 -16.53 7.49 1.43
N ARG A 36 -16.73 6.22 1.77
CA ARG A 36 -16.62 5.07 0.87
C ARG A 36 -17.53 5.17 -0.36
N GLU A 37 -18.66 5.85 -0.25
CA GLU A 37 -19.59 6.07 -1.37
C GLU A 37 -19.09 7.13 -2.38
N HIS A 38 -18.08 7.92 -2.01
CA HIS A 38 -17.67 9.12 -2.75
C HIS A 38 -16.20 9.09 -3.17
N VAL A 39 -15.64 7.91 -3.35
CA VAL A 39 -14.26 7.69 -3.79
C VAL A 39 -14.24 6.80 -5.03
N PRO A 40 -13.18 6.87 -5.88
CA PRO A 40 -13.00 5.97 -7.02
C PRO A 40 -13.02 4.48 -6.63
N ASP A 41 -13.41 3.63 -7.58
CA ASP A 41 -13.58 2.18 -7.36
C ASP A 41 -12.33 1.44 -6.93
N ASP A 42 -11.14 1.98 -7.20
CA ASP A 42 -9.86 1.39 -6.79
C ASP A 42 -9.46 1.73 -5.35
N VAL A 43 -10.08 2.75 -4.74
CA VAL A 43 -9.80 3.12 -3.36
C VAL A 43 -10.29 2.03 -2.41
N ARG A 44 -9.41 1.65 -1.50
CA ARG A 44 -9.73 0.70 -0.42
C ARG A 44 -9.41 1.32 0.93
N MET A 45 -10.38 1.25 1.82
CA MET A 45 -10.28 1.76 3.19
C MET A 45 -10.63 0.65 4.16
N HIS A 46 -9.71 0.34 5.07
CA HIS A 46 -9.89 -0.65 6.12
C HIS A 46 -9.50 -0.06 7.46
N TYR A 47 -10.10 -0.56 8.51
CA TYR A 47 -9.78 -0.11 9.87
C TYR A 47 -10.03 -1.22 10.89
N CYS A 48 -9.38 -1.10 12.04
CA CYS A 48 -9.65 -1.95 13.20
C CYS A 48 -9.33 -1.20 14.50
N MET A 49 -9.93 -1.66 15.60
CA MET A 49 -9.47 -1.30 16.94
C MET A 49 -8.17 -2.06 17.26
N THR A 50 -7.19 -1.37 17.83
CA THR A 50 -5.94 -1.99 18.28
C THR A 50 -5.91 -2.29 19.77
N GLU A 51 -6.79 -1.63 20.55
CA GLU A 51 -6.95 -1.86 21.98
C GLU A 51 -8.44 -1.88 22.33
N LEU A 52 -8.85 -2.71 23.30
CA LEU A 52 -10.21 -2.71 23.83
C LEU A 52 -10.43 -1.44 24.66
N PRO A 53 -11.61 -0.78 24.53
CA PRO A 53 -11.86 0.51 25.18
C PRO A 53 -12.06 0.41 26.70
N GLY A 54 -12.15 -0.78 27.26
CA GLY A 54 -12.34 -1.04 28.68
C GLY A 54 -13.71 -1.58 29.03
N PRO A 55 -14.07 -1.66 30.33
CA PRO A 55 -15.35 -2.21 30.78
C PRO A 55 -16.51 -1.22 30.52
N ALA A 56 -17.71 -1.78 30.25
CA ALA A 56 -18.89 -1.04 29.84
C ALA A 56 -19.43 -0.02 30.89
N ASN A 57 -19.07 -0.16 32.16
CA ASN A 57 -19.49 0.73 33.24
C ASN A 57 -18.53 1.93 33.47
N VAL A 58 -17.54 2.09 32.62
CA VAL A 58 -16.56 3.20 32.67
C VAL A 58 -16.53 3.90 31.32
N VAL A 59 -16.68 5.22 31.28
CA VAL A 59 -16.50 6.03 30.08
C VAL A 59 -15.03 5.93 29.63
N PRO A 60 -14.75 5.43 28.41
CA PRO A 60 -13.38 5.22 27.95
C PRO A 60 -12.62 6.53 27.74
N ALA A 61 -11.46 6.67 28.39
CA ALA A 61 -10.59 7.84 28.21
C ALA A 61 -9.63 7.71 27.02
N THR A 62 -9.46 6.52 26.49
CA THR A 62 -8.55 6.28 25.35
C THR A 62 -9.20 5.28 24.41
N ALA A 63 -9.08 5.53 23.11
CA ALA A 63 -9.43 4.59 22.06
C ALA A 63 -8.36 4.66 20.97
N LYS A 64 -7.87 3.49 20.53
CA LYS A 64 -6.85 3.40 19.49
C LYS A 64 -7.33 2.55 18.34
N GLY A 65 -7.10 3.04 17.13
CA GLY A 65 -7.43 2.35 15.90
C GLY A 65 -6.32 2.47 14.87
N GLU A 66 -6.28 1.51 13.97
CA GLU A 66 -5.43 1.51 12.80
C GLU A 66 -6.29 1.60 11.54
N PHE A 67 -5.88 2.46 10.61
CA PHE A 67 -6.56 2.70 9.35
C PHE A 67 -5.59 2.44 8.21
N SER A 68 -6.06 1.78 7.16
CA SER A 68 -5.31 1.52 5.93
C SER A 68 -6.07 2.11 4.76
N LEU A 69 -5.48 3.11 4.13
CA LEU A 69 -6.00 3.76 2.93
C LEU A 69 -5.14 3.35 1.73
N ARG A 70 -5.77 2.99 0.61
CA ARG A 70 -5.08 2.50 -0.59
C ARG A 70 -5.75 3.03 -1.84
N SER A 71 -4.96 3.44 -2.84
CA SER A 71 -5.37 3.74 -4.21
C SER A 71 -4.25 3.35 -5.17
N PHE A 72 -4.57 3.18 -6.46
CA PHE A 72 -3.57 3.05 -7.52
C PHE A 72 -3.02 4.40 -7.99
N SER A 73 -3.60 5.51 -7.55
CA SER A 73 -3.17 6.87 -7.84
C SER A 73 -2.70 7.56 -6.56
N ARG A 74 -1.49 8.11 -6.61
CA ARG A 74 -0.95 8.91 -5.50
C ARG A 74 -1.83 10.13 -5.21
N LYS A 75 -2.25 10.85 -6.27
CA LYS A 75 -3.09 12.04 -6.14
C LYS A 75 -4.41 11.72 -5.44
N GLU A 76 -5.11 10.67 -5.90
CA GLU A 76 -6.35 10.21 -5.24
C GLU A 76 -6.14 9.82 -3.79
N LEU A 77 -5.00 9.17 -3.47
CA LEU A 77 -4.69 8.78 -2.10
C LEU A 77 -4.44 10.00 -1.21
N GLU A 78 -3.80 11.05 -1.72
CA GLU A 78 -3.58 12.31 -1.02
C GLU A 78 -4.93 12.99 -0.70
N GLU A 79 -5.84 13.09 -1.69
CA GLU A 79 -7.19 13.64 -1.50
C GLU A 79 -8.02 12.82 -0.48
N VAL A 80 -7.96 11.50 -0.55
CA VAL A 80 -8.62 10.60 0.43
C VAL A 80 -8.00 10.77 1.82
N SER A 81 -6.70 10.97 1.92
CA SER A 81 -6.00 11.20 3.20
C SER A 81 -6.41 12.53 3.85
N GLU A 82 -6.57 13.59 3.08
CA GLU A 82 -7.09 14.87 3.59
C GLU A 82 -8.52 14.71 4.12
N ARG A 83 -9.40 14.05 3.36
CA ARG A 83 -10.76 13.75 3.79
C ARG A 83 -10.81 12.88 5.05
N PHE A 84 -9.89 11.91 5.16
CA PHE A 84 -9.74 11.10 6.37
C PHE A 84 -9.36 11.96 7.58
N GLN A 85 -8.42 12.90 7.46
CA GLN A 85 -8.04 13.78 8.56
C GLN A 85 -9.22 14.66 9.02
N ASP A 86 -10.02 15.15 8.08
CA ASP A 86 -11.25 15.91 8.39
C ASP A 86 -12.28 15.05 9.15
N ILE A 87 -12.43 13.78 8.78
CA ILE A 87 -13.31 12.83 9.48
C ILE A 87 -12.82 12.63 10.92
N ILE A 88 -11.52 12.41 11.14
CA ILE A 88 -10.96 12.25 12.49
C ILE A 88 -11.18 13.51 13.34
N LYS A 89 -10.93 14.68 12.76
CA LYS A 89 -11.20 15.97 13.41
C LYS A 89 -12.69 16.14 13.76
N GLY A 90 -13.58 15.82 12.81
CA GLY A 90 -15.04 15.87 13.03
C GLY A 90 -15.49 14.91 14.12
N ALA A 91 -14.99 13.69 14.15
CA ALA A 91 -15.26 12.70 15.17
C ALA A 91 -14.83 13.16 16.58
N ALA A 92 -13.65 13.77 16.67
CA ALA A 92 -13.17 14.35 17.93
C ALA A 92 -14.08 15.48 18.43
N LEU A 93 -14.54 16.37 17.55
CA LEU A 93 -15.48 17.44 17.87
C LEU A 93 -16.83 16.90 18.32
N ILE A 94 -17.38 15.88 17.68
CA ILE A 94 -18.65 15.24 18.06
C ILE A 94 -18.59 14.70 19.49
N ALA A 95 -17.50 14.02 19.86
CA ALA A 95 -17.33 13.40 21.17
C ALA A 95 -16.74 14.36 22.24
N GLY A 96 -16.29 15.55 21.86
CA GLY A 96 -15.64 16.52 22.77
C GLY A 96 -14.30 16.02 23.30
N VAL A 97 -13.48 15.40 22.47
CA VAL A 97 -12.20 14.80 22.82
C VAL A 97 -11.06 15.38 21.97
N THR A 98 -9.82 15.09 22.33
CA THR A 98 -8.63 15.37 21.49
C THR A 98 -8.17 14.12 20.78
N TYR A 99 -7.24 14.27 19.82
CA TYR A 99 -6.72 13.14 19.04
C TYR A 99 -5.28 13.38 18.60
N ASP A 100 -4.60 12.26 18.34
CA ASP A 100 -3.31 12.19 17.64
C ASP A 100 -3.44 11.29 16.42
N ILE A 101 -2.76 11.67 15.33
CA ILE A 101 -2.58 10.83 14.14
C ILE A 101 -1.09 10.52 14.00
N GLU A 102 -0.75 9.24 14.00
CA GLU A 102 0.58 8.73 13.65
C GLU A 102 0.52 8.20 12.22
N GLU A 103 1.13 8.91 11.29
CA GLU A 103 1.21 8.48 9.90
C GLU A 103 2.22 7.36 9.74
N GLY A 104 1.84 6.35 8.95
CA GLY A 104 2.73 5.28 8.53
C GLY A 104 3.52 5.65 7.29
N THR A 105 4.26 4.68 6.75
CA THR A 105 5.01 4.86 5.50
C THR A 105 4.05 4.94 4.31
N PHE A 106 4.19 5.98 3.50
CA PHE A 106 3.50 6.09 2.22
C PHE A 106 4.21 5.25 1.16
N PHE A 107 3.48 4.30 0.58
CA PHE A 107 3.92 3.54 -0.59
C PHE A 107 3.26 4.14 -1.83
N TYR A 108 4.09 4.71 -2.72
CA TYR A 108 3.61 5.31 -3.97
C TYR A 108 3.23 4.23 -5.00
N ASN A 109 2.33 4.57 -5.92
CA ASN A 109 2.08 3.74 -7.09
C ASN A 109 3.32 3.69 -7.98
N LYS A 110 3.41 2.66 -8.81
CA LYS A 110 4.50 2.54 -9.77
C LYS A 110 4.29 3.48 -10.95
N ILE A 111 5.38 4.06 -11.43
CA ILE A 111 5.42 4.77 -12.71
C ILE A 111 5.90 3.78 -13.77
N PRO A 112 5.03 3.29 -14.67
CA PRO A 112 5.42 2.29 -15.66
C PRO A 112 6.38 2.89 -16.69
N VAL A 113 7.43 2.11 -17.01
CA VAL A 113 8.35 2.37 -18.13
C VAL A 113 8.32 1.12 -18.98
N LEU A 114 7.49 1.12 -20.02
CA LEU A 114 7.21 -0.09 -20.81
C LEU A 114 8.42 -0.55 -21.61
N ALA A 115 9.25 0.38 -22.10
CA ALA A 115 10.51 0.02 -22.76
C ALA A 115 11.44 -0.77 -21.82
N LEU A 116 11.54 -0.37 -20.54
CA LEU A 116 12.35 -1.09 -19.56
C LEU A 116 11.71 -2.44 -19.17
N ASN A 117 10.37 -2.49 -19.07
CA ASN A 117 9.66 -3.74 -18.82
C ASN A 117 9.91 -4.74 -19.96
N LYS A 118 9.81 -4.28 -21.21
CA LYS A 118 10.09 -5.11 -22.39
C LYS A 118 11.53 -5.60 -22.39
N LEU A 119 12.50 -4.75 -22.13
CA LEU A 119 13.91 -5.11 -22.05
C LEU A 119 14.16 -6.25 -21.05
N LEU A 120 13.56 -6.19 -19.86
CA LEU A 120 13.66 -7.26 -18.87
C LEU A 120 13.02 -8.56 -19.35
N MET A 121 11.86 -8.50 -20.00
CA MET A 121 11.17 -9.68 -20.51
C MET A 121 11.93 -10.32 -21.68
N ASP A 122 12.48 -9.54 -22.60
CA ASP A 122 13.33 -10.04 -23.71
C ASP A 122 14.57 -10.76 -23.14
N ASN A 123 15.20 -10.19 -22.12
CA ASN A 123 16.34 -10.83 -21.45
C ASN A 123 15.95 -12.07 -20.63
N ALA A 124 14.73 -12.14 -20.10
CA ALA A 124 14.22 -13.34 -19.45
C ALA A 124 14.04 -14.48 -20.46
N GLU A 125 13.55 -14.17 -21.67
CA GLU A 125 13.45 -15.13 -22.77
C GLU A 125 14.84 -15.64 -23.19
N LEU A 126 15.80 -14.74 -23.41
CA LEU A 126 17.20 -15.08 -23.71
C LEU A 126 17.86 -15.92 -22.60
N ALA A 127 17.50 -15.70 -21.36
CA ALA A 127 17.96 -16.49 -20.21
C ALA A 127 17.39 -17.92 -20.19
N GLY A 128 16.43 -18.24 -21.07
CA GLY A 128 15.78 -19.53 -21.16
C GLY A 128 14.63 -19.71 -20.17
N ALA A 129 13.95 -18.63 -19.77
CA ALA A 129 12.76 -18.72 -18.95
C ALA A 129 11.72 -19.64 -19.62
N PRO A 130 11.17 -20.64 -18.91
CA PRO A 130 10.35 -21.68 -19.54
C PRO A 130 8.99 -21.16 -20.02
N GLN A 131 8.50 -20.06 -19.46
CA GLN A 131 7.24 -19.42 -19.81
C GLN A 131 7.30 -17.93 -19.51
N LEU A 132 6.81 -17.12 -20.45
CA LEU A 132 6.59 -15.68 -20.24
C LEU A 132 5.09 -15.43 -20.08
N ALA A 133 4.74 -14.72 -19.02
CA ALA A 133 3.34 -14.33 -18.73
C ALA A 133 3.12 -12.84 -19.07
N PRO A 134 1.90 -12.46 -19.47
CA PRO A 134 1.55 -11.05 -19.67
C PRO A 134 1.63 -10.26 -18.35
N PRO A 135 1.71 -8.93 -18.41
CA PRO A 135 1.68 -8.08 -17.23
C PRO A 135 0.43 -8.36 -16.39
N ARG A 136 0.59 -8.34 -15.06
CA ARG A 136 -0.56 -8.46 -14.15
C ARG A 136 -1.32 -7.14 -14.11
N GLU A 137 -2.64 -7.20 -14.24
CA GLU A 137 -3.52 -6.04 -14.09
C GLU A 137 -3.57 -5.53 -12.64
N LYS A 138 -3.53 -6.46 -11.67
CA LYS A 138 -3.54 -6.15 -10.24
C LYS A 138 -2.24 -6.57 -9.57
N THR A 139 -1.63 -5.65 -8.86
CA THR A 139 -0.38 -5.89 -8.11
C THR A 139 -0.55 -5.48 -6.66
N GLY A 140 0.19 -6.14 -5.74
CA GLY A 140 0.29 -5.71 -4.36
C GLY A 140 1.12 -4.43 -4.20
N SER A 141 1.04 -3.83 -3.01
CA SER A 141 1.86 -2.66 -2.64
C SER A 141 3.34 -3.04 -2.51
N THR A 142 4.21 -2.07 -2.77
CA THR A 142 5.66 -2.19 -2.60
C THR A 142 6.27 -0.79 -2.49
N ASP A 143 7.29 -0.64 -1.64
CA ASP A 143 8.12 0.56 -1.52
C ASP A 143 8.93 0.88 -2.79
N PHE A 144 9.06 -0.08 -3.70
CA PHE A 144 9.70 0.16 -4.98
C PHE A 144 9.00 1.26 -5.81
N GLY A 145 7.72 1.50 -5.58
CA GLY A 145 7.00 2.65 -6.13
C GLY A 145 7.69 3.98 -5.79
N ASN A 146 8.15 4.15 -4.55
CA ASN A 146 8.85 5.35 -4.09
C ASN A 146 10.16 5.56 -4.86
N VAL A 147 10.91 4.49 -5.13
CA VAL A 147 12.13 4.54 -5.98
C VAL A 147 11.78 4.95 -7.41
N MET A 148 10.66 4.44 -7.96
CA MET A 148 10.22 4.78 -9.31
C MET A 148 9.73 6.23 -9.47
N TYR A 149 9.53 6.97 -8.40
CA TYR A 149 9.31 8.43 -8.47
C TYR A 149 10.62 9.22 -8.63
N GLU A 150 11.76 8.63 -8.32
CA GLU A 150 13.07 9.27 -8.44
C GLU A 150 13.79 8.88 -9.74
N ILE A 151 13.74 7.61 -10.11
CA ILE A 151 14.44 7.06 -11.28
C ILE A 151 13.55 6.07 -12.05
N PRO A 152 13.80 5.85 -13.37
CA PRO A 152 13.13 4.79 -14.10
C PRO A 152 13.36 3.43 -13.45
N GLY A 153 12.31 2.68 -13.23
CA GLY A 153 12.38 1.37 -12.58
C GLY A 153 11.47 0.34 -13.25
N SER A 154 11.82 -0.92 -13.10
CA SER A 154 11.01 -2.06 -13.50
C SER A 154 11.22 -3.23 -12.55
N CYS A 155 10.21 -4.09 -12.43
CA CYS A 155 10.26 -5.30 -11.62
C CYS A 155 9.91 -6.51 -12.48
N ILE A 156 10.79 -7.51 -12.46
CA ILE A 156 10.48 -8.84 -12.98
C ILE A 156 10.00 -9.74 -11.83
N ARG A 157 9.00 -10.57 -12.09
CA ARG A 157 8.55 -11.63 -11.19
C ARG A 157 8.79 -12.98 -11.84
N VAL A 158 9.48 -13.84 -11.15
CA VAL A 158 9.76 -15.20 -11.62
C VAL A 158 9.01 -16.19 -10.73
N ALA A 159 8.16 -17.02 -11.33
CA ALA A 159 7.37 -18.01 -10.61
C ALA A 159 8.23 -19.23 -10.25
N PHE A 160 8.07 -19.74 -9.02
CA PHE A 160 8.68 -20.98 -8.55
C PHE A 160 7.69 -21.93 -7.90
N VAL A 161 6.42 -21.51 -7.84
CA VAL A 161 5.28 -22.28 -7.33
C VAL A 161 4.23 -22.43 -8.42
N PRO A 162 3.36 -23.45 -8.35
CA PRO A 162 2.23 -23.58 -9.27
C PRO A 162 1.36 -22.32 -9.30
N GLU A 163 0.73 -22.07 -10.45
CA GLU A 163 -0.23 -20.99 -10.59
C GLU A 163 -1.40 -21.15 -9.59
N GLY A 164 -1.84 -20.06 -8.98
CA GLY A 164 -2.88 -20.08 -7.95
C GLY A 164 -2.38 -20.25 -6.52
N THR A 165 -1.11 -20.60 -6.31
CA THR A 165 -0.54 -20.64 -4.94
C THR A 165 -0.58 -19.27 -4.31
N ALA A 166 -1.23 -19.15 -3.13
CA ALA A 166 -1.37 -17.88 -2.43
C ALA A 166 -0.02 -17.39 -1.90
N SER A 167 0.30 -16.13 -2.18
CA SER A 167 1.43 -15.46 -1.51
C SER A 167 1.18 -15.45 0.00
N HIS A 168 2.24 -15.59 0.80
CA HIS A 168 2.18 -15.65 2.28
C HIS A 168 1.49 -16.92 2.83
N SER A 169 1.44 -18.00 2.06
CA SER A 169 0.99 -19.32 2.53
C SER A 169 2.17 -20.20 2.96
N GLN A 170 1.88 -21.28 3.69
CA GLN A 170 2.90 -22.25 4.08
C GLN A 170 3.47 -22.98 2.87
N GLU A 171 2.65 -23.28 1.88
CA GLU A 171 3.08 -23.90 0.61
C GLU A 171 4.12 -23.04 -0.12
N PHE A 172 3.94 -21.70 -0.08
CA PHE A 172 4.89 -20.77 -0.69
C PHE A 172 6.25 -20.81 0.04
N VAL A 173 6.23 -20.90 1.37
CA VAL A 173 7.44 -21.01 2.19
C VAL A 173 8.16 -22.34 1.95
N ASP A 174 7.40 -23.44 1.93
CA ASP A 174 7.95 -24.79 1.76
C ASP A 174 8.60 -24.97 0.38
N ALA A 175 8.04 -24.35 -0.66
CA ALA A 175 8.60 -24.36 -1.99
C ALA A 175 9.92 -23.57 -2.14
N GLY A 176 10.25 -22.68 -1.20
CA GLY A 176 11.41 -21.78 -1.28
C GLY A 176 12.78 -22.44 -1.31
N LYS A 177 12.88 -23.74 -1.00
CA LYS A 177 14.11 -24.56 -1.09
C LYS A 177 14.12 -25.51 -2.27
N SER A 178 13.11 -25.47 -3.13
CA SER A 178 13.01 -26.34 -4.30
C SER A 178 14.02 -25.97 -5.39
N GLU A 179 14.27 -26.90 -6.31
CA GLU A 179 15.05 -26.64 -7.51
C GLU A 179 14.42 -25.52 -8.36
N SER A 180 13.08 -25.49 -8.44
CA SER A 180 12.34 -24.43 -9.10
C SER A 180 12.63 -23.06 -8.49
N ALA A 181 12.70 -22.95 -7.17
CA ALA A 181 13.05 -21.69 -6.48
C ALA A 181 14.50 -21.26 -6.76
N HIS A 182 15.45 -22.18 -6.79
CA HIS A 182 16.82 -21.87 -7.17
C HIS A 182 16.93 -21.42 -8.64
N ASN A 183 16.24 -22.09 -9.54
CA ASN A 183 16.18 -21.71 -10.96
C ASN A 183 15.52 -20.33 -11.16
N CYS A 184 14.50 -20.01 -10.38
CA CYS A 184 13.87 -18.69 -10.35
C CYS A 184 14.90 -17.58 -10.07
N VAL A 185 15.78 -17.76 -9.09
CA VAL A 185 16.85 -16.79 -8.78
C VAL A 185 17.81 -16.65 -9.96
N ILE A 186 18.19 -17.76 -10.60
CA ILE A 186 19.12 -17.74 -11.74
C ILE A 186 18.51 -17.02 -12.96
N TYR A 187 17.25 -17.29 -13.30
CA TYR A 187 16.57 -16.60 -14.41
C TYR A 187 16.42 -15.10 -14.11
N GLY A 188 16.02 -14.73 -12.88
CA GLY A 188 15.92 -13.34 -12.48
C GLY A 188 17.26 -12.61 -12.58
N ALA A 189 18.33 -13.21 -12.06
CA ALA A 189 19.68 -12.65 -12.11
C ALA A 189 20.19 -12.47 -13.54
N LYS A 190 19.99 -13.47 -14.42
CA LYS A 190 20.38 -13.38 -15.83
C LYS A 190 19.60 -12.30 -16.57
N ALA A 191 18.28 -12.21 -16.36
CA ALA A 191 17.45 -11.19 -16.99
C ALA A 191 17.87 -9.77 -16.59
N ILE A 192 18.16 -9.55 -15.31
CA ILE A 192 18.64 -8.24 -14.81
C ILE A 192 20.04 -7.94 -15.37
N ALA A 193 20.96 -8.90 -15.34
CA ALA A 193 22.33 -8.70 -15.85
C ALA A 193 22.34 -8.41 -17.35
N GLY A 194 21.52 -9.12 -18.14
CA GLY A 194 21.36 -8.86 -19.57
C GLY A 194 20.78 -7.49 -19.84
N ALA A 195 19.74 -7.08 -19.12
CA ALA A 195 19.16 -5.75 -19.25
C ALA A 195 20.18 -4.64 -18.88
N CYS A 196 20.99 -4.84 -17.85
CA CYS A 196 22.09 -3.91 -17.51
C CYS A 196 23.12 -3.81 -18.62
N TYR A 197 23.49 -4.96 -19.22
CA TYR A 197 24.42 -4.99 -20.35
C TYR A 197 23.86 -4.19 -21.54
N ASP A 198 22.62 -4.45 -21.92
CA ASP A 198 21.96 -3.75 -23.03
C ASP A 198 21.86 -2.25 -22.80
N LEU A 199 21.52 -1.80 -21.56
CA LEU A 199 21.47 -0.39 -21.18
C LEU A 199 22.81 0.31 -21.33
N LEU A 200 23.93 -0.40 -21.12
CA LEU A 200 25.29 0.15 -21.21
C LEU A 200 25.85 0.12 -22.63
N THR A 201 25.37 -0.79 -23.49
CA THR A 201 25.97 -1.04 -24.80
C THR A 201 25.11 -0.62 -25.98
N THR A 202 23.80 -0.45 -25.78
CA THR A 202 22.87 -0.08 -26.87
C THR A 202 22.71 1.44 -26.91
N GLU A 203 23.18 2.05 -27.99
CA GLU A 203 23.11 3.50 -28.20
C GLU A 203 21.65 3.99 -28.18
N GLY A 204 21.37 5.06 -27.43
CA GLY A 204 20.06 5.71 -27.34
C GLY A 204 19.02 4.99 -26.47
N LEU A 205 19.23 3.75 -26.07
CA LEU A 205 18.25 2.99 -25.27
C LEU A 205 17.97 3.64 -23.91
N LEU A 206 19.00 4.07 -23.20
CA LEU A 206 18.87 4.72 -21.92
C LEU A 206 18.13 6.06 -22.03
N ASP A 207 18.38 6.82 -23.10
CA ASP A 207 17.70 8.11 -23.33
C ASP A 207 16.22 7.91 -23.66
N GLN A 208 15.88 6.88 -24.43
CA GLN A 208 14.48 6.48 -24.67
C GLN A 208 13.76 6.17 -23.37
N ILE A 209 14.34 5.36 -22.49
CA ILE A 209 13.78 4.97 -21.19
C ILE A 209 13.59 6.19 -20.28
N LYS A 210 14.57 7.11 -20.23
CA LYS A 210 14.45 8.35 -19.47
C LYS A 210 13.36 9.28 -20.00
N ALA A 211 13.20 9.36 -21.31
CA ALA A 211 12.15 10.16 -21.93
C ALA A 211 10.76 9.63 -21.60
N GLU A 212 10.54 8.32 -21.75
CA GLU A 212 9.29 7.66 -21.37
C GLU A 212 8.96 7.85 -19.88
N PHE A 213 9.98 7.67 -19.02
CA PHE A 213 9.82 7.91 -17.59
C PHE A 213 9.39 9.35 -17.29
N ALA A 214 10.06 10.35 -17.88
CA ALA A 214 9.74 11.75 -17.65
C ALA A 214 8.30 12.11 -18.08
N GLU A 215 7.82 11.54 -19.19
CA GLU A 215 6.45 11.70 -19.64
C GLU A 215 5.45 11.06 -18.67
N ASN A 216 5.70 9.82 -18.28
CA ASN A 216 4.80 9.07 -17.40
C ASN A 216 4.80 9.61 -15.97
N LYS A 217 5.94 10.12 -15.48
CA LYS A 217 6.02 10.81 -14.18
C LYS A 217 5.11 12.04 -14.14
N LYS A 218 5.07 12.85 -15.20
CA LYS A 218 4.17 14.02 -15.29
C LYS A 218 2.68 13.66 -15.26
N LYS A 219 2.30 12.48 -15.77
CA LYS A 219 0.92 12.02 -15.76
C LYS A 219 0.47 11.49 -14.39
N ASN A 220 1.41 11.17 -13.50
CA ASN A 220 1.19 10.60 -12.17
C ASN A 220 1.41 11.61 -11.03
N GLN A 221 1.76 12.83 -11.33
CA GLN A 221 1.83 13.99 -10.42
C GLN A 221 0.56 14.83 -10.56
#